data_4eb4ca3e94649698a793401a4dbab80d
#
_entry.id   4eb4ca3e94649698a793401a4dbab80d
#
_cell.length_a   1.000
_cell.length_b   1.000
_cell.length_c   1.000
_cell.angle_alpha   90.00
_cell.angle_beta   90.00
_cell.angle_gamma   90.00
#
_symmetry.space_group_name_H-M   'P 1'
#
loop_
_entity.id
_entity.type
_entity.pdbx_description
1 polymer ?
#
loop_
_entity_poly.entity_id
_entity_poly.type
_entity_poly.pdbx_seq_one_letter_code
_entity_poly.pdbx_strand_id
1 'polypeptide(L)'
;MDIQYCMKRIGIEDIVPVCCISEVRDEPSYFGFLKGQTVNMDELNFFARRLDGMTEYEKRVVGVYSSETGMREMKQLINLTYSLQGLSLITDLTDGNRVGLRLYLDRHLAISEEEKSRMDFNAYAQKIFSEGKCKFLPHGILVDQGFHMEEVYNGKTFPEYIDRPDETVAVLS
;
A
#
# COMPACT_ATOMS: atom_id res chain seq x y z
N MET A 1 -2.96 -0.53 -27.25
CA MET A 1 -3.92 0.17 -28.15
C MET A 1 -4.57 1.23 -27.30
N ASP A 2 -4.40 2.49 -27.67
CA ASP A 2 -4.95 3.61 -26.89
C ASP A 2 -6.46 3.74 -27.14
N ILE A 3 -7.26 3.40 -26.13
CA ILE A 3 -8.72 3.41 -26.20
C ILE A 3 -9.24 4.86 -26.42
N GLN A 4 -8.60 5.86 -25.83
CA GLN A 4 -8.97 7.27 -26.03
C GLN A 4 -8.80 7.68 -27.50
N TYR A 5 -7.74 7.22 -28.17
CA TYR A 5 -7.54 7.47 -29.59
C TYR A 5 -8.64 6.82 -30.45
N CYS A 6 -9.03 5.59 -30.14
CA CYS A 6 -10.11 4.90 -30.83
C CYS A 6 -11.46 5.59 -30.63
N MET A 7 -11.76 6.03 -29.41
CA MET A 7 -13.02 6.73 -29.08
C MET A 7 -13.13 8.09 -29.77
N LYS A 8 -12.04 8.84 -29.82
CA LYS A 8 -11.97 10.11 -30.54
C LYS A 8 -12.25 9.96 -32.04
N ARG A 9 -11.79 8.86 -32.65
CA ARG A 9 -12.05 8.57 -34.09
C ARG A 9 -13.52 8.25 -34.39
N ILE A 10 -14.29 7.79 -33.44
CA ILE A 10 -15.72 7.49 -33.60
C ILE A 10 -16.61 8.60 -33.04
N GLY A 11 -16.03 9.78 -32.72
CA GLY A 11 -16.79 10.97 -32.32
C GLY A 11 -17.35 10.89 -30.88
N ILE A 12 -16.78 10.05 -30.03
CA ILE A 12 -17.13 9.96 -28.63
C ILE A 12 -16.15 10.83 -27.86
N GLU A 13 -16.54 12.07 -27.61
CA GLU A 13 -15.83 13.03 -26.76
C GLU A 13 -16.44 12.97 -25.36
N ASP A 14 -15.60 13.00 -24.30
CA ASP A 14 -15.97 13.11 -22.89
C ASP A 14 -16.61 11.86 -22.22
N ILE A 15 -16.37 10.65 -22.70
CA ILE A 15 -16.71 9.47 -21.91
C ILE A 15 -15.55 9.11 -20.98
N VAL A 16 -15.82 9.14 -19.68
CA VAL A 16 -14.91 8.54 -18.69
C VAL A 16 -14.89 7.03 -18.94
N PRO A 17 -13.75 6.44 -19.34
CA PRO A 17 -13.67 5.01 -19.60
C PRO A 17 -13.85 4.24 -18.29
N VAL A 18 -14.94 3.52 -18.16
CA VAL A 18 -15.19 2.65 -17.01
C VAL A 18 -15.06 1.19 -17.41
N CYS A 19 -14.56 0.36 -16.51
CA CYS A 19 -14.48 -1.08 -16.68
C CYS A 19 -14.98 -1.80 -15.44
N CYS A 20 -15.50 -3.02 -15.62
CA CYS A 20 -15.81 -3.91 -14.52
C CYS A 20 -14.64 -4.88 -14.34
N ILE A 21 -14.14 -4.99 -13.12
CA ILE A 21 -13.06 -5.92 -12.77
C ILE A 21 -13.67 -7.32 -12.66
N SER A 22 -13.49 -8.15 -13.68
CA SER A 22 -14.00 -9.52 -13.70
C SER A 22 -13.17 -10.49 -12.86
N GLU A 23 -11.85 -10.27 -12.80
CA GLU A 23 -10.91 -11.14 -12.11
C GLU A 23 -9.71 -10.33 -11.61
N VAL A 24 -9.20 -10.71 -10.44
CA VAL A 24 -7.92 -10.22 -9.91
C VAL A 24 -7.00 -11.43 -9.83
N ARG A 25 -5.90 -11.38 -10.59
CA ARG A 25 -4.86 -12.42 -10.62
C ARG A 25 -3.66 -11.93 -9.85
N ASP A 26 -3.66 -12.24 -8.58
CA ASP A 26 -2.65 -11.83 -7.62
C ASP A 26 -2.47 -12.98 -6.62
N GLU A 27 -1.26 -13.46 -6.45
CA GLU A 27 -0.97 -14.60 -5.57
C GLU A 27 0.08 -14.20 -4.51
N PRO A 28 -0.32 -14.09 -3.25
CA PRO A 28 -1.66 -14.22 -2.67
C PRO A 28 -2.54 -13.01 -2.97
N SER A 29 -3.84 -13.24 -3.17
CA SER A 29 -4.80 -12.20 -3.59
C SER A 29 -5.09 -11.20 -2.49
N TYR A 30 -4.31 -10.13 -2.43
CA TYR A 30 -4.55 -9.00 -1.52
C TYR A 30 -5.68 -8.09 -2.00
N PHE A 31 -5.94 -8.08 -3.30
CA PHE A 31 -6.90 -7.19 -3.97
C PHE A 31 -8.15 -7.89 -4.48
N GLY A 32 -8.40 -9.12 -4.04
CA GLY A 32 -9.58 -9.89 -4.43
C GLY A 32 -10.91 -9.18 -4.16
N PHE A 33 -10.94 -8.26 -3.22
CA PHE A 33 -12.10 -7.42 -2.90
C PHE A 33 -12.49 -6.44 -4.03
N LEU A 34 -11.62 -6.21 -5.02
CA LEU A 34 -11.90 -5.37 -6.19
C LEU A 34 -12.73 -6.10 -7.24
N LYS A 35 -12.83 -7.44 -7.18
CA LYS A 35 -13.63 -8.20 -8.12
C LYS A 35 -15.09 -7.76 -8.10
N GLY A 36 -15.65 -7.52 -9.28
CA GLY A 36 -17.02 -7.04 -9.47
C GLY A 36 -17.19 -5.53 -9.34
N GLN A 37 -16.12 -4.77 -9.00
CA GLN A 37 -16.18 -3.32 -8.94
C GLN A 37 -16.17 -2.73 -10.36
N THR A 38 -16.96 -1.66 -10.53
CA THR A 38 -16.91 -0.80 -11.73
C THR A 38 -16.06 0.41 -11.41
N VAL A 39 -14.98 0.61 -12.14
CA VAL A 39 -13.96 1.61 -11.83
C VAL A 39 -13.58 2.41 -13.08
N ASN A 40 -13.01 3.61 -12.89
CA ASN A 40 -12.38 4.37 -13.95
C ASN A 40 -11.11 3.61 -14.41
N MET A 41 -10.98 3.40 -15.72
CA MET A 41 -9.86 2.65 -16.31
C MET A 41 -8.52 3.36 -16.13
N ASP A 42 -8.49 4.70 -16.22
CA ASP A 42 -7.26 5.47 -16.04
C ASP A 42 -6.78 5.40 -14.58
N GLU A 43 -7.70 5.48 -13.62
CA GLU A 43 -7.40 5.31 -12.20
C GLU A 43 -6.91 3.88 -11.91
N LEU A 44 -7.54 2.87 -12.49
CA LEU A 44 -7.12 1.48 -12.33
C LEU A 44 -5.71 1.26 -12.90
N ASN A 45 -5.43 1.78 -14.09
CA ASN A 45 -4.11 1.70 -14.71
C ASN A 45 -3.05 2.42 -13.87
N PHE A 46 -3.38 3.60 -13.33
CA PHE A 46 -2.46 4.33 -12.46
C PHE A 46 -2.20 3.56 -11.17
N PHE A 47 -3.24 3.03 -10.53
CA PHE A 47 -3.11 2.22 -9.32
C PHE A 47 -2.25 0.96 -9.57
N ALA A 48 -2.47 0.25 -10.69
CA ALA A 48 -1.67 -0.92 -11.05
C ALA A 48 -0.17 -0.57 -11.19
N ARG A 49 0.15 0.53 -11.88
CA ARG A 49 1.55 1.02 -12.00
C ARG A 49 2.16 1.36 -10.63
N ARG A 50 1.37 1.96 -9.75
CA ARG A 50 1.84 2.22 -8.38
C ARG A 50 2.18 0.93 -7.64
N LEU A 51 1.32 -0.09 -7.75
CA LEU A 51 1.58 -1.40 -7.16
C LEU A 51 2.83 -2.07 -7.74
N ASP A 52 3.06 -1.96 -9.06
CA ASP A 52 4.26 -2.53 -9.70
C ASP A 52 5.56 -1.96 -9.11
N GLY A 53 5.56 -0.68 -8.71
CA GLY A 53 6.70 -0.04 -8.06
C GLY A 53 6.82 -0.28 -6.55
N MET A 54 5.92 -1.06 -5.95
CA MET A 54 5.91 -1.33 -4.50
C MET A 54 6.51 -2.69 -4.19
N THR A 55 7.07 -2.81 -2.98
CA THR A 55 7.51 -4.11 -2.46
C THR A 55 6.31 -5.00 -2.14
N GLU A 56 6.52 -6.32 -2.08
CA GLU A 56 5.45 -7.27 -1.71
C GLU A 56 4.88 -6.99 -0.32
N TYR A 57 5.70 -6.50 0.59
CA TYR A 57 5.23 -6.07 1.92
C TYR A 57 4.28 -4.87 1.83
N GLU A 58 4.64 -3.83 1.09
CA GLU A 58 3.80 -2.64 0.90
C GLU A 58 2.48 -2.99 0.22
N LYS A 59 2.50 -3.81 -0.84
CA LYS A 59 1.27 -4.30 -1.51
C LYS A 59 0.35 -5.02 -0.52
N ARG A 60 0.94 -5.85 0.34
CA ARG A 60 0.20 -6.58 1.38
C ARG A 60 -0.44 -5.62 2.38
N VAL A 61 0.29 -4.62 2.84
CA VAL A 61 -0.25 -3.58 3.74
C VAL A 61 -1.41 -2.85 3.09
N VAL A 62 -1.27 -2.40 1.83
CA VAL A 62 -2.34 -1.73 1.08
C VAL A 62 -3.57 -2.64 0.98
N GLY A 63 -3.41 -3.87 0.54
CA GLY A 63 -4.52 -4.79 0.34
C GLY A 63 -5.25 -5.14 1.63
N VAL A 64 -4.50 -5.49 2.68
CA VAL A 64 -5.07 -5.82 3.99
C VAL A 64 -5.78 -4.63 4.62
N TYR A 65 -5.13 -3.46 4.64
CA TYR A 65 -5.74 -2.25 5.19
C TYR A 65 -7.03 -1.87 4.46
N SER A 66 -7.02 -1.89 3.13
CA SER A 66 -8.20 -1.58 2.31
C SER A 66 -9.34 -2.55 2.54
N SER A 67 -9.03 -3.85 2.63
CA SER A 67 -10.02 -4.88 2.91
C SER A 67 -10.67 -4.69 4.28
N GLU A 68 -9.84 -4.43 5.31
CA GLU A 68 -10.29 -4.29 6.70
C GLU A 68 -11.07 -3.00 6.98
N THR A 69 -10.76 -1.93 6.25
CA THR A 69 -11.47 -0.64 6.39
C THR A 69 -12.66 -0.50 5.44
N GLY A 70 -12.86 -1.46 4.53
CA GLY A 70 -13.90 -1.38 3.53
C GLY A 70 -13.63 -0.36 2.42
N MET A 71 -12.39 0.06 2.26
CA MET A 71 -11.98 1.01 1.22
C MET A 71 -12.13 0.39 -0.18
N ARG A 72 -12.85 1.06 -1.08
CA ARG A 72 -13.20 0.52 -2.41
C ARG A 72 -13.01 1.52 -3.54
N GLU A 73 -12.96 2.82 -3.24
CA GLU A 73 -12.82 3.86 -4.24
C GLU A 73 -11.37 3.95 -4.74
N MET A 74 -11.16 3.99 -6.05
CA MET A 74 -9.82 4.08 -6.66
C MET A 74 -9.03 5.28 -6.15
N LYS A 75 -9.68 6.45 -5.99
CA LYS A 75 -9.05 7.63 -5.39
C LYS A 75 -8.42 7.33 -4.02
N GLN A 76 -9.16 6.64 -3.14
CA GLN A 76 -8.68 6.31 -1.80
C GLN A 76 -7.53 5.29 -1.87
N LEU A 77 -7.66 4.27 -2.73
CA LEU A 77 -6.63 3.27 -2.92
C LEU A 77 -5.33 3.87 -3.47
N ILE A 78 -5.44 4.79 -4.44
CA ILE A 78 -4.28 5.53 -4.97
C ILE A 78 -3.63 6.33 -3.84
N ASN A 79 -4.38 7.12 -3.07
CA ASN A 79 -3.84 7.92 -1.98
C ASN A 79 -3.18 7.05 -0.90
N LEU A 80 -3.76 5.89 -0.60
CA LEU A 80 -3.16 4.94 0.34
C LEU A 80 -1.77 4.47 -0.10
N THR A 81 -1.54 4.27 -1.41
CA THR A 81 -0.19 3.87 -1.90
C THR A 81 0.90 4.90 -1.67
N TYR A 82 0.54 6.14 -1.35
CA TYR A 82 1.48 7.22 -1.00
C TYR A 82 1.63 7.44 0.51
N SER A 83 0.78 6.82 1.32
CA SER A 83 0.59 7.17 2.73
C SER A 83 0.73 5.96 3.65
N LEU A 84 1.73 5.09 3.42
CA LEU A 84 1.87 3.87 4.25
C LEU A 84 2.58 4.11 5.59
N GLN A 85 3.19 5.28 5.77
CA GLN A 85 3.90 5.59 7.01
C GLN A 85 2.99 5.47 8.23
N GLY A 86 3.44 4.71 9.22
CA GLY A 86 2.67 4.44 10.43
C GLY A 86 1.72 3.24 10.34
N LEU A 87 1.62 2.56 9.19
CA LEU A 87 0.92 1.29 9.07
C LEU A 87 1.92 0.14 9.05
N SER A 88 1.67 -0.89 9.86
CA SER A 88 2.47 -2.11 9.89
C SER A 88 1.59 -3.34 9.82
N LEU A 89 2.04 -4.35 9.09
CA LEU A 89 1.43 -5.68 9.08
C LEU A 89 2.44 -6.70 9.60
N ILE A 90 2.22 -7.21 10.79
CA ILE A 90 3.09 -8.18 11.45
C ILE A 90 2.52 -9.58 11.26
N THR A 91 3.24 -10.43 10.53
CA THR A 91 2.83 -11.81 10.22
C THR A 91 3.65 -12.84 10.98
N ASP A 92 4.83 -12.46 11.52
CA ASP A 92 5.71 -13.30 12.31
C ASP A 92 5.96 -12.64 13.67
N LEU A 93 5.51 -13.29 14.74
CA LEU A 93 5.63 -12.83 16.12
C LEU A 93 6.71 -13.61 16.91
N THR A 94 7.49 -14.45 16.26
CA THR A 94 8.45 -15.33 16.91
C THR A 94 9.65 -14.59 17.49
N ASP A 95 9.99 -13.42 16.95
CA ASP A 95 11.10 -12.58 17.39
C ASP A 95 10.66 -11.14 17.67
N GLY A 96 10.53 -10.80 18.94
CA GLY A 96 10.10 -9.46 19.38
C GLY A 96 11.02 -8.33 18.93
N ASN A 97 12.32 -8.59 18.76
CA ASN A 97 13.25 -7.57 18.25
C ASN A 97 13.01 -7.29 16.76
N ARG A 98 12.75 -8.33 15.95
CA ARG A 98 12.39 -8.16 14.53
C ARG A 98 11.06 -7.43 14.38
N VAL A 99 10.08 -7.79 15.19
CA VAL A 99 8.78 -7.10 15.24
C VAL A 99 8.97 -5.62 15.56
N GLY A 100 9.70 -5.31 16.64
CA GLY A 100 9.93 -3.93 17.06
C GLY A 100 10.71 -3.11 16.02
N LEU A 101 11.72 -3.71 15.38
CA LEU A 101 12.45 -3.05 14.30
C LEU A 101 11.54 -2.73 13.11
N ARG A 102 10.67 -3.66 12.71
CA ARG A 102 9.69 -3.43 11.64
C ARG A 102 8.73 -2.29 12.01
N LEU A 103 8.13 -2.33 13.19
CA LEU A 103 7.25 -1.28 13.69
C LEU A 103 7.94 0.09 13.70
N TYR A 104 9.21 0.12 14.11
CA TYR A 104 9.99 1.35 14.13
C TYR A 104 10.21 1.90 12.71
N LEU A 105 10.67 1.07 11.78
CA LEU A 105 10.94 1.47 10.39
C LEU A 105 9.69 1.93 9.66
N ASP A 106 8.54 1.27 9.85
CA ASP A 106 7.29 1.65 9.20
C ASP A 106 6.78 3.03 9.69
N ARG A 107 7.19 3.45 10.88
CA ARG A 107 6.87 4.78 11.41
C ARG A 107 7.90 5.84 11.05
N HIS A 108 9.20 5.50 11.11
CA HIS A 108 10.30 6.46 11.02
C HIS A 108 11.06 6.42 9.70
N LEU A 109 10.77 5.46 8.83
CA LEU A 109 11.32 5.23 7.49
C LEU A 109 12.82 4.89 7.46
N ALA A 110 13.60 5.31 8.43
CA ALA A 110 15.03 5.03 8.53
C ALA A 110 15.48 4.94 9.99
N ILE A 111 16.61 4.28 10.20
CA ILE A 111 17.31 4.21 11.49
C ILE A 111 18.82 4.17 11.23
N SER A 112 19.59 4.91 12.02
CA SER A 112 21.04 4.83 12.01
C SER A 112 21.55 3.58 12.73
N GLU A 113 22.74 3.09 12.38
CA GLU A 113 23.35 1.95 13.08
C GLU A 113 23.60 2.24 14.56
N GLU A 114 23.90 3.50 14.91
CA GLU A 114 24.08 3.92 16.30
C GLU A 114 22.76 3.82 17.09
N GLU A 115 21.65 4.30 16.56
CA GLU A 115 20.33 4.18 17.17
C GLU A 115 19.91 2.71 17.28
N LYS A 116 20.12 1.92 16.22
CA LYS A 116 19.82 0.51 16.18
C LYS A 116 20.53 -0.30 17.28
N SER A 117 21.80 0.07 17.57
CA SER A 117 22.59 -0.60 18.61
C SER A 117 22.14 -0.26 20.04
N ARG A 118 21.49 0.89 20.24
CA ARG A 118 21.05 1.39 21.55
C ARG A 118 19.59 1.06 21.89
N MET A 119 18.81 0.69 20.89
CA MET A 119 17.36 0.55 21.04
C MET A 119 16.95 -0.86 21.43
N ASP A 120 16.10 -0.99 22.45
CA ASP A 120 15.41 -2.23 22.78
C ASP A 120 14.13 -2.34 21.95
N PHE A 121 14.23 -3.01 20.80
CA PHE A 121 13.09 -3.19 19.90
C PHE A 121 12.01 -4.07 20.46
N ASN A 122 12.35 -5.03 21.33
CA ASN A 122 11.34 -5.86 21.99
C ASN A 122 10.47 -5.02 22.93
N ALA A 123 11.11 -4.15 23.73
CA ALA A 123 10.38 -3.21 24.58
C ALA A 123 9.55 -2.22 23.75
N TYR A 124 10.07 -1.77 22.59
CA TYR A 124 9.32 -0.93 21.68
C TYR A 124 8.06 -1.63 21.15
N ALA A 125 8.18 -2.88 20.70
CA ALA A 125 7.03 -3.67 20.25
C ALA A 125 5.98 -3.82 21.35
N GLN A 126 6.40 -4.18 22.57
CA GLN A 126 5.50 -4.32 23.72
C GLN A 126 4.73 -3.03 24.01
N LYS A 127 5.42 -1.88 23.96
CA LYS A 127 4.80 -0.58 24.14
C LYS A 127 3.72 -0.33 23.08
N ILE A 128 4.03 -0.52 21.79
CA ILE A 128 3.11 -0.30 20.69
C ILE A 128 1.87 -1.20 20.82
N PHE A 129 2.05 -2.48 21.14
CA PHE A 129 0.93 -3.39 21.36
C PHE A 129 0.08 -3.03 22.57
N SER A 130 0.66 -2.46 23.61
CA SER A 130 -0.07 -2.01 24.81
C SER A 130 -0.89 -0.72 24.58
N GLU A 131 -0.50 0.11 23.62
CA GLU A 131 -1.22 1.34 23.26
C GLU A 131 -2.54 1.07 22.50
N GLY A 132 -2.82 -0.18 22.12
CA GLY A 132 -4.15 -0.65 21.75
C GLY A 132 -4.61 -0.35 20.32
N LYS A 133 -3.75 0.17 19.45
CA LYS A 133 -4.08 0.44 18.05
C LYS A 133 -3.74 -0.75 17.14
N CYS A 134 -4.10 -1.95 17.58
CA CYS A 134 -3.80 -3.21 16.90
C CYS A 134 -5.08 -3.93 16.54
N LYS A 135 -5.17 -4.41 15.30
CA LYS A 135 -6.25 -5.28 14.85
C LYS A 135 -5.69 -6.66 14.56
N PHE A 136 -6.17 -7.66 15.30
CA PHE A 136 -5.79 -9.06 15.09
C PHE A 136 -6.56 -9.64 13.91
N LEU A 137 -5.84 -10.20 12.96
CA LEU A 137 -6.37 -10.82 11.75
C LEU A 137 -5.98 -12.30 11.70
N PRO A 138 -6.66 -13.14 10.89
CA PRO A 138 -6.33 -14.57 10.79
C PRO A 138 -4.86 -14.84 10.43
N HIS A 139 -4.20 -13.93 9.75
CA HIS A 139 -2.85 -14.10 9.21
C HIS A 139 -1.86 -13.03 9.68
N GLY A 140 -2.15 -12.33 10.79
CA GLY A 140 -1.23 -11.32 11.30
C GLY A 140 -1.90 -10.25 12.15
N ILE A 141 -1.14 -9.22 12.46
CA ILE A 141 -1.61 -8.07 13.24
C ILE A 141 -1.40 -6.82 12.42
N LEU A 142 -2.50 -6.11 12.14
CA LEU A 142 -2.44 -4.78 11.55
C LEU A 142 -2.29 -3.76 12.68
N VAL A 143 -1.26 -2.94 12.60
CA VAL A 143 -0.90 -1.95 13.62
C VAL A 143 -0.97 -0.55 13.03
N ASP A 144 -1.72 0.35 13.66
CA ASP A 144 -1.77 1.77 13.35
C ASP A 144 -0.98 2.56 14.40
N GLN A 145 0.12 3.17 13.96
CA GLN A 145 1.02 3.98 14.79
C GLN A 145 0.87 5.48 14.51
N GLY A 146 -0.34 5.94 14.22
CA GLY A 146 -0.63 7.32 13.86
C GLY A 146 -0.62 7.52 12.35
N PHE A 147 -1.13 6.54 11.62
CA PHE A 147 -1.37 6.64 10.19
C PHE A 147 -2.24 7.86 9.86
N HIS A 148 -1.83 8.57 8.81
CA HIS A 148 -2.60 9.65 8.22
C HIS A 148 -2.54 9.52 6.70
N MET A 149 -3.72 9.46 6.07
CA MET A 149 -3.80 9.40 4.61
C MET A 149 -3.76 10.81 4.02
N GLU A 150 -2.75 11.09 3.21
CA GLU A 150 -2.64 12.35 2.48
C GLU A 150 -3.44 12.29 1.17
N GLU A 151 -4.07 13.41 0.81
CA GLU A 151 -4.71 13.54 -0.49
C GLU A 151 -3.68 13.99 -1.55
N VAL A 152 -2.98 13.02 -2.13
CA VAL A 152 -2.03 13.24 -3.24
C VAL A 152 -2.75 13.26 -4.60
N TYR A 153 -3.78 12.45 -4.72
CA TYR A 153 -4.67 12.38 -5.89
C TYR A 153 -6.06 12.90 -5.53
N ASN A 154 -6.52 13.94 -6.21
CA ASN A 154 -7.79 14.60 -5.95
C ASN A 154 -8.98 14.07 -6.77
N GLY A 155 -8.76 13.05 -7.60
CA GLY A 155 -9.77 12.47 -8.51
C GLY A 155 -9.79 13.13 -9.89
N LYS A 156 -8.85 14.05 -10.21
CA LYS A 156 -8.80 14.76 -11.50
C LYS A 156 -7.41 14.72 -12.14
N THR A 157 -6.38 15.07 -11.38
CA THR A 157 -5.01 15.18 -11.88
C THR A 157 -4.15 14.13 -11.18
N PHE A 158 -3.60 13.19 -11.96
CA PHE A 158 -2.69 12.20 -11.44
C PHE A 158 -1.39 12.85 -10.98
N PRO A 159 -0.83 12.42 -9.83
CA PRO A 159 0.52 12.81 -9.42
C PRO A 159 1.53 12.34 -10.47
N GLU A 160 2.65 13.05 -10.58
CA GLU A 160 3.76 12.57 -11.41
C GLU A 160 4.21 11.20 -10.92
N TYR A 161 4.34 10.26 -11.87
CA TYR A 161 4.90 8.96 -11.58
C TYR A 161 6.42 9.12 -11.44
N ILE A 162 6.90 9.08 -10.20
CA ILE A 162 8.32 9.03 -9.94
C ILE A 162 8.69 7.53 -9.95
N ASP A 163 9.33 7.07 -11.03
CA ASP A 163 10.00 5.78 -11.02
C ASP A 163 11.01 5.79 -9.86
N ARG A 164 10.84 4.89 -8.89
CA ARG A 164 11.94 4.66 -7.95
C ARG A 164 13.12 4.16 -8.81
N PRO A 165 14.29 4.83 -8.76
CA PRO A 165 15.47 4.23 -9.38
C PRO A 165 15.61 2.84 -8.76
N ASP A 166 15.84 1.82 -9.60
CA ASP A 166 16.14 0.47 -9.16
C ASP A 166 17.11 0.56 -7.99
N GLU A 167 16.62 0.29 -6.79
CA GLU A 167 17.51 0.00 -5.67
C GLU A 167 18.18 -1.30 -6.07
N THR A 168 19.30 -1.16 -6.72
CA THR A 168 20.27 -2.24 -6.93
C THR A 168 20.50 -2.78 -5.53
N VAL A 169 19.90 -3.93 -5.24
CA VAL A 169 20.11 -4.66 -4.01
C VAL A 169 21.61 -4.84 -3.92
N ALA A 170 22.28 -4.02 -3.13
CA ALA A 170 23.62 -4.29 -2.73
C ALA A 170 23.56 -5.55 -1.88
N VAL A 171 23.73 -6.70 -2.55
CA VAL A 171 24.01 -7.97 -1.91
C VAL A 171 25.35 -7.76 -1.21
N LEU A 172 25.30 -7.39 0.05
CA LEU A 172 26.43 -7.49 0.92
C LEU A 172 26.70 -8.96 1.16
N SER A 173 27.63 -9.44 0.36
CA SER A 173 28.33 -10.70 0.61
C SER A 173 29.07 -10.65 1.95
#